data_f8bf9f4faa5745b8052227f0ccd3675d
#
_entry.id   f8bf9f4faa5745b8052227f0ccd3675d
#
_cell.length_a   1.000
_cell.length_b   1.000
_cell.length_c   1.000
_cell.angle_alpha   90.00
_cell.angle_beta   90.00
_cell.angle_gamma   90.00
#
_symmetry.space_group_name_H-M   'P 1'
#
loop_
_entity.id
_entity.type
_entity.pdbx_description
1 polymer ?
#
loop_
_entity_poly.entity_id
_entity_poly.type
_entity_poly.pdbx_seq_one_letter_code
_entity_poly.pdbx_strand_id
1 'polypeptide(L)'
;MKTDRKLNSWQKKLLDTILGDYERTGTYRGEAKTRQKIHIPAVEIYPAYERDDANLTELSEFEASMRSLELFSPVRIVYKDRKLKNEFEGFVVSAGDVEPVLYELAGRKPRREIHAGQIGIYERYLGRSSLLDDFIKEQITRLRTDKNAWFAPDTAEAVMKTVDFIVHNTNDVLYREISIALFGDTKYIEKHHILTKALRVLTKFGTYDFAETDFDSEKEYEAAVLAEYAVYENPSYVNFNGNGRLVFGNGTRIDLTAGTPIAVRSDRLSDITVIEVDSDTVLTIENLTSYNRTQTNAFQLYLAGYHNHARQEFLVRIREQNPGIRSWLHFGDLDPDGFCILENLRRKTGIDFKAWQMDQSFLRKYRAYTKKLNQNDRTKAENLIREGMYTETLSYMLQQDVKLEQEIISWKEEVGRINP
;
A
#
# COMPACT_ATOMS: atom_id res chain seq x y z
N MET A 1 -26.51 37.76 -17.65
CA MET A 1 -26.05 38.41 -16.43
C MET A 1 -25.74 37.34 -15.41
N LYS A 2 -24.45 36.97 -15.22
CA LYS A 2 -24.02 36.10 -14.11
C LYS A 2 -24.13 36.93 -12.85
N THR A 3 -25.23 36.77 -12.11
CA THR A 3 -25.32 37.31 -10.75
C THR A 3 -24.60 36.31 -9.83
N ASP A 4 -23.45 36.73 -9.31
CA ASP A 4 -22.68 36.07 -8.28
C ASP A 4 -23.47 36.14 -6.96
N ARG A 5 -24.61 35.43 -6.92
CA ARG A 5 -25.48 35.36 -5.73
C ARG A 5 -24.92 34.31 -4.81
N LYS A 6 -24.33 34.76 -3.73
CA LYS A 6 -23.80 33.90 -2.69
C LYS A 6 -24.95 33.22 -1.93
N LEU A 7 -25.15 31.92 -2.17
CA LEU A 7 -26.11 31.11 -1.43
C LEU A 7 -25.72 31.06 0.05
N ASN A 8 -26.70 31.14 0.96
CA ASN A 8 -26.49 30.90 2.37
C ASN A 8 -26.49 29.37 2.70
N SER A 9 -26.25 29.03 3.96
CA SER A 9 -26.14 27.63 4.41
C SER A 9 -27.41 26.81 4.18
N TRP A 10 -28.60 27.39 4.42
CA TRP A 10 -29.89 26.76 4.24
C TRP A 10 -30.20 26.48 2.77
N GLN A 11 -29.96 27.45 1.90
CA GLN A 11 -30.14 27.31 0.46
C GLN A 11 -29.20 26.26 -0.12
N LYS A 12 -27.95 26.26 0.30
CA LYS A 12 -26.98 25.22 -0.13
C LYS A 12 -27.45 23.83 0.28
N LYS A 13 -27.83 23.65 1.57
CA LYS A 13 -28.32 22.37 2.07
C LYS A 13 -29.52 21.87 1.28
N LEU A 14 -30.52 22.75 1.00
CA LEU A 14 -31.70 22.37 0.22
C LEU A 14 -31.32 21.94 -1.22
N LEU A 15 -30.45 22.73 -1.88
CA LEU A 15 -30.02 22.39 -3.25
C LEU A 15 -29.24 21.07 -3.27
N ASP A 16 -28.36 20.84 -2.30
CA ASP A 16 -27.59 19.59 -2.21
C ASP A 16 -28.51 18.38 -1.99
N THR A 17 -29.54 18.52 -1.16
CA THR A 17 -30.54 17.46 -0.93
C THR A 17 -31.33 17.19 -2.21
N ILE A 18 -31.83 18.24 -2.87
CA ILE A 18 -32.57 18.11 -4.15
C ILE A 18 -31.71 17.42 -5.22
N LEU A 19 -30.43 17.84 -5.39
CA LEU A 19 -29.51 17.25 -6.35
C LEU A 19 -29.21 15.79 -6.05
N GLY A 20 -29.04 15.44 -4.76
CA GLY A 20 -28.84 14.06 -4.32
C GLY A 20 -30.04 13.16 -4.64
N ASP A 21 -31.27 13.65 -4.41
CA ASP A 21 -32.48 12.91 -4.71
C ASP A 21 -32.74 12.83 -6.22
N TYR A 22 -32.44 13.92 -6.95
CA TYR A 22 -32.54 13.92 -8.42
C TYR A 22 -31.66 12.84 -9.06
N GLU A 23 -30.41 12.69 -8.60
CA GLU A 23 -29.46 11.69 -9.10
C GLU A 23 -29.95 10.23 -8.88
N ARG A 24 -30.96 10.02 -8.02
CA ARG A 24 -31.63 8.71 -7.81
C ARG A 24 -32.87 8.50 -8.68
N THR A 25 -33.35 9.53 -9.38
CA THR A 25 -34.57 9.45 -10.17
C THR A 25 -34.39 8.72 -11.50
N GLY A 26 -35.47 8.17 -12.04
CA GLY A 26 -35.50 7.66 -13.41
C GLY A 26 -35.30 8.75 -14.47
N THR A 27 -35.64 10.01 -14.17
CA THR A 27 -35.37 11.16 -15.06
C THR A 27 -33.87 11.35 -15.25
N TYR A 28 -33.09 11.30 -14.18
CA TYR A 28 -31.63 11.41 -14.25
C TYR A 28 -31.00 10.27 -15.05
N ARG A 29 -31.54 9.06 -14.92
CA ARG A 29 -31.09 7.86 -15.65
C ARG A 29 -31.61 7.77 -17.09
N GLY A 30 -32.51 8.68 -17.50
CA GLY A 30 -33.12 8.63 -18.83
C GLY A 30 -34.22 7.56 -18.98
N GLU A 31 -34.70 6.98 -17.87
CA GLU A 31 -35.65 5.88 -17.83
C GLU A 31 -37.11 6.35 -17.56
N ALA A 32 -37.28 7.61 -17.20
CA ALA A 32 -38.59 8.11 -16.76
C ALA A 32 -39.60 8.26 -17.92
N LYS A 33 -40.74 7.61 -17.79
CA LYS A 33 -41.90 7.74 -18.72
C LYS A 33 -42.84 8.87 -18.35
N THR A 34 -42.72 9.45 -17.15
CA THR A 34 -43.59 10.50 -16.61
C THR A 34 -42.76 11.62 -15.98
N ARG A 35 -43.33 12.82 -15.90
CA ARG A 35 -42.69 13.95 -15.21
C ARG A 35 -42.62 13.67 -13.71
N GLN A 36 -41.44 13.42 -13.18
CA GLN A 36 -41.19 13.23 -11.74
C GLN A 36 -41.02 14.58 -11.05
N LYS A 37 -41.47 14.64 -9.78
CA LYS A 37 -41.23 15.77 -8.89
C LYS A 37 -40.41 15.31 -7.72
N ILE A 38 -39.48 16.14 -7.27
CA ILE A 38 -38.73 15.92 -6.06
C ILE A 38 -39.37 16.77 -4.97
N HIS A 39 -39.65 16.17 -3.84
CA HIS A 39 -40.29 16.79 -2.70
C HIS A 39 -39.42 16.63 -1.45
N ILE A 40 -38.97 17.73 -0.87
CA ILE A 40 -38.12 17.76 0.32
C ILE A 40 -38.92 18.38 1.47
N PRO A 41 -39.15 17.68 2.57
CA PRO A 41 -39.79 18.22 3.76
C PRO A 41 -38.99 19.37 4.38
N ALA A 42 -39.67 20.39 4.91
CA ALA A 42 -39.01 21.53 5.53
C ALA A 42 -38.13 21.12 6.73
N VAL A 43 -38.60 20.12 7.50
CA VAL A 43 -37.89 19.56 8.66
C VAL A 43 -36.60 18.84 8.31
N GLU A 44 -36.42 18.37 7.08
CA GLU A 44 -35.18 17.76 6.62
C GLU A 44 -34.07 18.80 6.47
N ILE A 45 -34.44 20.02 6.09
CA ILE A 45 -33.50 21.12 5.94
C ILE A 45 -33.26 21.80 7.28
N TYR A 46 -34.34 22.12 8.02
CA TYR A 46 -34.29 22.71 9.36
C TYR A 46 -35.02 21.81 10.36
N PRO A 47 -34.31 20.89 11.08
CA PRO A 47 -34.94 19.90 11.97
C PRO A 47 -35.76 20.49 13.13
N ALA A 48 -35.52 21.75 13.49
CA ALA A 48 -36.29 22.43 14.53
C ALA A 48 -37.54 23.14 14.01
N TYR A 49 -37.82 23.10 12.68
CA TYR A 49 -38.87 23.90 12.05
C TYR A 49 -40.26 23.70 12.64
N GLU A 50 -40.58 22.49 13.07
CA GLU A 50 -41.91 22.10 13.65
C GLU A 50 -41.87 21.98 15.18
N ARG A 51 -40.78 22.43 15.83
CA ARG A 51 -40.64 22.30 17.28
C ARG A 51 -41.20 23.55 17.98
N ASP A 52 -41.89 23.35 19.10
CA ASP A 52 -42.42 24.44 19.93
C ASP A 52 -41.31 25.30 20.58
N ASP A 53 -40.11 24.74 20.72
CA ASP A 53 -38.93 25.37 21.26
C ASP A 53 -37.96 25.98 20.19
N ALA A 54 -38.44 26.09 18.95
CA ALA A 54 -37.61 26.63 17.86
C ALA A 54 -37.28 28.13 18.11
N ASN A 55 -36.03 28.48 17.78
CA ASN A 55 -35.60 29.89 17.86
C ASN A 55 -36.32 30.71 16.78
N LEU A 56 -37.17 31.64 17.21
CA LEU A 56 -37.99 32.47 16.31
C LEU A 56 -37.18 33.30 15.30
N THR A 57 -35.97 33.72 15.70
CA THR A 57 -35.07 34.48 14.82
C THR A 57 -34.55 33.58 13.70
N GLU A 58 -34.03 32.38 14.05
CA GLU A 58 -33.55 31.41 13.05
C GLU A 58 -34.68 30.91 12.13
N LEU A 59 -35.87 30.72 12.67
CA LEU A 59 -37.05 30.34 11.89
C LEU A 59 -37.38 31.40 10.85
N SER A 60 -37.42 32.67 11.26
CA SER A 60 -37.67 33.81 10.36
C SER A 60 -36.58 33.96 9.29
N GLU A 61 -35.33 33.78 9.67
CA GLU A 61 -34.19 33.80 8.72
C GLU A 61 -34.27 32.64 7.73
N PHE A 62 -34.60 31.40 8.20
CA PHE A 62 -34.80 30.28 7.34
C PHE A 62 -35.92 30.51 6.32
N GLU A 63 -37.10 30.96 6.79
CA GLU A 63 -38.22 31.26 5.88
C GLU A 63 -37.87 32.34 4.86
N ALA A 64 -37.28 33.44 5.30
CA ALA A 64 -36.85 34.51 4.39
C ALA A 64 -35.85 34.00 3.34
N SER A 65 -34.92 33.15 3.77
CA SER A 65 -33.94 32.50 2.89
C SER A 65 -34.64 31.62 1.82
N MET A 66 -35.61 30.82 2.20
CA MET A 66 -36.33 29.93 1.26
C MET A 66 -37.24 30.73 0.30
N ARG A 67 -37.94 31.74 0.80
CA ARG A 67 -38.70 32.66 -0.05
C ARG A 67 -37.79 33.38 -1.07
N SER A 68 -36.61 33.79 -0.64
CA SER A 68 -35.61 34.37 -1.54
C SER A 68 -35.18 33.38 -2.64
N LEU A 69 -34.91 32.11 -2.30
CA LEU A 69 -34.53 31.06 -3.27
C LEU A 69 -35.60 30.83 -4.31
N GLU A 70 -36.89 30.81 -3.92
CA GLU A 70 -38.01 30.60 -4.82
C GLU A 70 -38.11 31.70 -5.93
N LEU A 71 -37.60 32.90 -5.66
CA LEU A 71 -37.67 34.02 -6.65
C LEU A 71 -36.72 33.81 -7.84
N PHE A 72 -35.63 33.07 -7.70
CA PHE A 72 -34.62 32.93 -8.73
C PHE A 72 -34.27 31.48 -9.08
N SER A 73 -35.01 30.53 -8.55
CA SER A 73 -34.83 29.09 -8.84
C SER A 73 -36.18 28.43 -9.23
N PRO A 74 -36.17 27.26 -9.84
CA PRO A 74 -37.38 26.48 -10.09
C PRO A 74 -37.96 25.80 -8.85
N VAL A 75 -37.32 25.93 -7.67
CA VAL A 75 -37.83 25.39 -6.41
C VAL A 75 -39.07 26.17 -5.99
N ARG A 76 -40.09 25.45 -5.57
CA ARG A 76 -41.36 26.03 -5.09
C ARG A 76 -41.60 25.61 -3.66
N ILE A 77 -42.09 26.55 -2.84
CA ILE A 77 -42.49 26.30 -1.46
C ILE A 77 -43.87 25.65 -1.45
N VAL A 78 -44.00 24.56 -0.72
CA VAL A 78 -45.29 23.92 -0.41
C VAL A 78 -45.70 24.35 0.99
N TYR A 79 -46.87 24.90 1.12
CA TYR A 79 -47.43 25.39 2.38
C TYR A 79 -48.40 24.37 2.97
N LYS A 80 -48.39 24.22 4.30
CA LYS A 80 -49.41 23.39 5.01
C LYS A 80 -50.79 23.89 4.76
N ASP A 81 -51.04 25.20 4.85
CA ASP A 81 -52.26 25.85 4.40
C ASP A 81 -51.99 26.75 3.18
N ARG A 82 -52.59 26.38 2.05
CA ARG A 82 -52.41 27.09 0.77
C ARG A 82 -53.01 28.50 0.76
N LYS A 83 -53.97 28.79 1.64
CA LYS A 83 -54.64 30.10 1.73
C LYS A 83 -53.86 31.04 2.65
N LEU A 84 -53.45 30.54 3.81
CA LEU A 84 -52.72 31.34 4.81
C LEU A 84 -51.25 31.54 4.44
N LYS A 85 -50.60 30.57 3.81
CA LYS A 85 -49.19 30.59 3.40
C LYS A 85 -48.24 30.97 4.54
N ASN A 86 -48.54 30.47 5.76
CA ASN A 86 -47.80 30.81 6.97
C ASN A 86 -46.72 29.80 7.34
N GLU A 87 -46.98 28.49 7.10
CA GLU A 87 -46.05 27.43 7.47
C GLU A 87 -45.65 26.60 6.23
N PHE A 88 -44.37 26.23 6.16
CA PHE A 88 -43.85 25.38 5.10
C PHE A 88 -44.09 23.91 5.41
N GLU A 89 -44.69 23.18 4.50
CA GLU A 89 -44.70 21.72 4.51
C GLU A 89 -43.38 21.20 3.94
N GLY A 90 -42.87 21.85 2.88
CA GLY A 90 -41.63 21.46 2.21
C GLY A 90 -41.35 22.26 0.93
N PHE A 91 -40.53 21.68 0.12
CA PHE A 91 -40.05 22.26 -1.15
C PHE A 91 -40.26 21.27 -2.27
N VAL A 92 -40.66 21.74 -3.44
CA VAL A 92 -40.91 20.88 -4.61
C VAL A 92 -40.20 21.47 -5.84
N VAL A 93 -39.66 20.60 -6.67
CA VAL A 93 -39.13 20.95 -7.97
C VAL A 93 -39.46 19.85 -8.99
N SER A 94 -39.72 20.24 -10.25
CA SER A 94 -39.79 19.28 -11.33
C SER A 94 -38.45 18.73 -11.69
N ALA A 95 -38.31 17.40 -11.80
CA ALA A 95 -37.03 16.79 -12.16
C ALA A 95 -36.46 17.29 -13.50
N GLY A 96 -37.34 17.69 -14.44
CA GLY A 96 -36.91 18.27 -15.72
C GLY A 96 -36.28 19.66 -15.62
N ASP A 97 -36.49 20.37 -14.51
CA ASP A 97 -35.97 21.72 -14.29
C ASP A 97 -34.68 21.73 -13.45
N VAL A 98 -34.22 20.57 -12.97
CA VAL A 98 -33.06 20.46 -12.10
C VAL A 98 -31.75 20.71 -12.85
N GLU A 99 -31.50 19.98 -13.94
CA GLU A 99 -30.23 20.09 -14.67
C GLU A 99 -29.93 21.45 -15.23
N PRO A 100 -30.87 22.12 -15.93
CA PRO A 100 -30.55 23.39 -16.59
C PRO A 100 -30.29 24.55 -15.63
N VAL A 101 -30.68 24.42 -14.34
CA VAL A 101 -30.61 25.57 -13.41
C VAL A 101 -29.90 25.21 -12.10
N LEU A 102 -30.29 24.10 -11.45
CA LEU A 102 -29.86 23.86 -10.06
C LEU A 102 -28.40 23.47 -9.93
N TYR A 103 -27.82 22.73 -10.88
CA TYR A 103 -26.40 22.39 -10.85
C TYR A 103 -25.52 23.63 -10.98
N GLU A 104 -25.84 24.56 -11.91
CA GLU A 104 -25.11 25.80 -12.04
C GLU A 104 -25.25 26.66 -10.77
N LEU A 105 -26.45 26.75 -10.23
CA LEU A 105 -26.73 27.52 -9.02
C LEU A 105 -26.00 26.98 -7.79
N ALA A 106 -25.93 25.65 -7.65
CA ALA A 106 -25.21 24.97 -6.57
C ALA A 106 -23.67 24.94 -6.77
N GLY A 107 -23.19 25.30 -7.96
CA GLY A 107 -21.77 25.18 -8.30
C GLY A 107 -21.29 23.73 -8.35
N ARG A 108 -22.18 22.78 -8.65
CA ARG A 108 -21.90 21.35 -8.75
C ARG A 108 -21.99 20.86 -10.19
N LYS A 109 -21.31 19.75 -10.48
CA LYS A 109 -21.50 18.99 -11.72
C LYS A 109 -22.38 17.76 -11.47
N PRO A 110 -23.18 17.33 -12.45
CA PRO A 110 -23.88 16.05 -12.38
C PRO A 110 -22.92 14.89 -12.10
N ARG A 111 -23.33 13.97 -11.27
CA ARG A 111 -22.50 12.80 -10.86
C ARG A 111 -22.01 12.01 -12.10
N ARG A 112 -22.85 11.86 -13.13
CA ARG A 112 -22.47 11.20 -14.39
C ARG A 112 -21.31 11.90 -15.10
N GLU A 113 -21.24 13.24 -15.07
CA GLU A 113 -20.12 13.99 -15.63
C GLU A 113 -18.84 13.80 -14.82
N ILE A 114 -18.96 13.79 -13.48
CA ILE A 114 -17.84 13.52 -12.58
C ILE A 114 -17.32 12.10 -12.85
N HIS A 115 -18.22 11.11 -12.94
CA HIS A 115 -17.86 9.72 -13.25
C HIS A 115 -17.22 9.59 -14.64
N ALA A 116 -17.78 10.24 -15.67
CA ALA A 116 -17.22 10.22 -17.02
C ALA A 116 -15.81 10.84 -17.06
N GLY A 117 -15.62 11.99 -16.39
CA GLY A 117 -14.31 12.61 -16.26
C GLY A 117 -13.31 11.69 -15.55
N GLN A 118 -13.74 10.99 -14.49
CA GLN A 118 -12.90 10.06 -13.75
C GLN A 118 -12.58 8.79 -14.54
N ILE A 119 -13.53 8.26 -15.33
CA ILE A 119 -13.27 7.18 -16.27
C ILE A 119 -12.20 7.58 -17.26
N GLY A 120 -12.28 8.81 -17.85
CA GLY A 120 -11.25 9.33 -18.74
C GLY A 120 -9.85 9.45 -18.09
N ILE A 121 -9.76 9.68 -16.77
CA ILE A 121 -8.48 9.62 -16.04
C ILE A 121 -7.94 8.19 -16.06
N TYR A 122 -8.75 7.20 -15.69
CA TYR A 122 -8.32 5.81 -15.65
C TYR A 122 -7.95 5.24 -17.02
N GLU A 123 -8.74 5.54 -18.06
CA GLU A 123 -8.51 5.06 -19.44
C GLU A 123 -7.14 5.46 -20.01
N ARG A 124 -6.55 6.56 -19.56
CA ARG A 124 -5.19 6.98 -19.97
C ARG A 124 -4.08 6.03 -19.53
N TYR A 125 -4.37 5.18 -18.54
CA TYR A 125 -3.40 4.22 -17.97
C TYR A 125 -3.67 2.77 -18.38
N LEU A 126 -4.71 2.50 -19.18
CA LEU A 126 -4.96 1.16 -19.71
C LEU A 126 -3.84 0.70 -20.65
N GLY A 127 -3.51 -0.59 -20.56
CA GLY A 127 -2.50 -1.23 -21.40
C GLY A 127 -1.06 -0.98 -20.92
N ARG A 128 -0.85 -0.31 -19.78
CA ARG A 128 0.49 -0.04 -19.27
C ARG A 128 1.05 -1.19 -18.43
N SER A 129 0.22 -1.87 -17.65
CA SER A 129 0.58 -3.11 -16.94
C SER A 129 -0.67 -3.90 -16.58
N SER A 130 -0.54 -5.23 -16.37
CA SER A 130 -1.67 -6.09 -15.97
C SER A 130 -2.28 -5.64 -14.65
N LEU A 131 -1.45 -5.28 -13.67
CA LEU A 131 -1.89 -4.77 -12.37
C LEU A 131 -2.77 -3.52 -12.51
N LEU A 132 -2.33 -2.55 -13.31
CA LEU A 132 -3.09 -1.33 -13.58
C LEU A 132 -4.40 -1.64 -14.31
N ASP A 133 -4.36 -2.52 -15.29
CA ASP A 133 -5.54 -2.89 -16.08
C ASP A 133 -6.63 -3.52 -15.21
N ASP A 134 -6.27 -4.40 -14.30
CA ASP A 134 -7.23 -5.07 -13.41
C ASP A 134 -7.85 -4.09 -12.40
N PHE A 135 -7.02 -3.21 -11.82
CA PHE A 135 -7.51 -2.12 -10.98
C PHE A 135 -8.46 -1.20 -11.75
N ILE A 136 -8.05 -0.72 -12.92
CA ILE A 136 -8.81 0.23 -13.75
C ILE A 136 -10.15 -0.37 -14.17
N LYS A 137 -10.18 -1.63 -14.61
CA LYS A 137 -11.42 -2.33 -14.99
C LYS A 137 -12.41 -2.39 -13.82
N GLU A 138 -11.92 -2.67 -12.61
CA GLU A 138 -12.76 -2.63 -11.40
C GLU A 138 -13.33 -1.22 -11.18
N GLN A 139 -12.47 -0.17 -11.22
CA GLN A 139 -12.94 1.20 -10.98
C GLN A 139 -13.94 1.70 -12.04
N ILE A 140 -13.68 1.44 -13.32
CA ILE A 140 -14.59 1.79 -14.42
C ILE A 140 -15.95 1.07 -14.25
N THR A 141 -15.93 -0.21 -13.88
CA THR A 141 -17.14 -0.97 -13.61
C THR A 141 -17.97 -0.36 -12.47
N ARG A 142 -17.29 0.07 -11.39
CA ARG A 142 -17.94 0.76 -10.27
C ARG A 142 -18.61 2.06 -10.72
N LEU A 143 -17.90 2.91 -11.45
CA LEU A 143 -18.41 4.19 -11.93
C LEU A 143 -19.57 4.02 -12.94
N ARG A 144 -19.49 3.05 -13.84
CA ARG A 144 -20.57 2.73 -14.79
C ARG A 144 -21.83 2.14 -14.12
N THR A 145 -21.66 1.53 -12.94
CA THR A 145 -22.78 1.02 -12.12
C THR A 145 -23.22 2.02 -11.03
N ASP A 146 -22.89 3.29 -11.21
CA ASP A 146 -23.21 4.41 -10.33
C ASP A 146 -22.69 4.25 -8.88
N LYS A 147 -21.58 3.52 -8.73
CA LYS A 147 -20.83 3.42 -7.47
C LYS A 147 -19.63 4.35 -7.51
N ASN A 148 -19.22 4.86 -6.36
CA ASN A 148 -17.99 5.65 -6.27
C ASN A 148 -16.77 4.76 -6.53
N ALA A 149 -15.76 5.31 -7.23
CA ALA A 149 -14.43 4.71 -7.30
C ALA A 149 -13.76 4.73 -5.91
N TRP A 150 -12.63 4.04 -5.79
CA TRP A 150 -11.88 3.99 -4.53
C TRP A 150 -11.32 5.35 -4.11
N PHE A 151 -10.97 6.17 -5.05
CA PHE A 151 -10.37 7.48 -4.82
C PHE A 151 -11.29 8.58 -5.35
N ALA A 152 -11.22 9.75 -4.71
CA ALA A 152 -11.91 10.93 -5.21
C ALA A 152 -11.30 11.41 -6.53
N PRO A 153 -12.06 12.08 -7.40
CA PRO A 153 -11.58 12.50 -8.73
C PRO A 153 -10.29 13.34 -8.71
N ASP A 154 -10.14 14.20 -7.70
CA ASP A 154 -8.99 15.08 -7.51
C ASP A 154 -7.69 14.35 -7.14
N THR A 155 -7.82 13.18 -6.51
CA THR A 155 -6.66 12.35 -6.11
C THR A 155 -6.40 11.19 -7.06
N ALA A 156 -7.39 10.79 -7.86
CA ALA A 156 -7.28 9.63 -8.74
C ALA A 156 -6.09 9.73 -9.71
N GLU A 157 -5.87 10.89 -10.33
CA GLU A 157 -4.77 11.09 -11.27
C GLU A 157 -3.41 11.01 -10.58
N ALA A 158 -3.27 11.60 -9.38
CA ALA A 158 -2.02 11.53 -8.63
C ALA A 158 -1.68 10.10 -8.21
N VAL A 159 -2.69 9.31 -7.79
CA VAL A 159 -2.51 7.90 -7.45
C VAL A 159 -2.10 7.11 -8.69
N MET A 160 -2.80 7.30 -9.82
CA MET A 160 -2.48 6.59 -11.07
C MET A 160 -1.06 6.89 -11.55
N LYS A 161 -0.63 8.16 -11.54
CA LYS A 161 0.76 8.54 -11.88
C LYS A 161 1.76 7.84 -10.98
N THR A 162 1.48 7.77 -9.69
CA THR A 162 2.39 7.16 -8.71
C THR A 162 2.46 5.65 -8.88
N VAL A 163 1.33 4.95 -9.05
CA VAL A 163 1.31 3.50 -9.30
C VAL A 163 2.01 3.18 -10.62
N ASP A 164 1.71 3.92 -11.68
CA ASP A 164 2.35 3.75 -13.00
C ASP A 164 3.87 3.90 -12.92
N PHE A 165 4.36 4.92 -12.20
CA PHE A 165 5.78 5.08 -11.96
C PHE A 165 6.38 3.89 -11.21
N ILE A 166 5.74 3.46 -10.11
CA ILE A 166 6.23 2.39 -9.25
C ILE A 166 6.33 1.07 -10.03
N VAL A 167 5.29 0.67 -10.75
CA VAL A 167 5.26 -0.63 -11.45
C VAL A 167 6.25 -0.72 -12.62
N HIS A 168 6.71 0.41 -13.14
CA HIS A 168 7.72 0.47 -14.20
C HIS A 168 9.13 0.82 -13.71
N ASN A 169 9.27 1.07 -12.40
CA ASN A 169 10.56 1.42 -11.83
C ASN A 169 11.46 0.20 -11.75
N THR A 170 12.71 0.36 -12.19
CA THR A 170 13.74 -0.71 -12.18
C THR A 170 14.98 -0.33 -11.38
N ASN A 171 15.06 0.92 -10.91
CA ASN A 171 16.21 1.42 -10.18
C ASN A 171 15.85 1.76 -8.74
N ASP A 172 16.79 1.63 -7.82
CA ASP A 172 16.58 2.06 -6.44
C ASP A 172 16.20 3.55 -6.39
N VAL A 173 15.02 3.84 -5.85
CA VAL A 173 14.48 5.19 -5.74
C VAL A 173 13.82 5.39 -4.37
N LEU A 174 14.01 6.58 -3.79
CA LEU A 174 13.29 6.96 -2.58
C LEU A 174 11.91 7.52 -2.93
N TYR A 175 10.89 7.20 -2.13
CA TYR A 175 9.55 7.73 -2.41
C TYR A 175 9.49 9.27 -2.43
N ARG A 176 10.43 9.96 -1.72
CA ARG A 176 10.57 11.43 -1.80
C ARG A 176 11.10 11.89 -3.15
N GLU A 177 11.94 11.09 -3.80
CA GLU A 177 12.42 11.37 -5.16
C GLU A 177 11.29 11.19 -6.17
N ILE A 178 10.45 10.16 -5.99
CA ILE A 178 9.21 9.98 -6.77
C ILE A 178 8.29 11.20 -6.60
N SER A 179 8.15 11.71 -5.37
CA SER A 179 7.35 12.90 -5.10
C SER A 179 7.84 14.13 -5.86
N ILE A 180 9.15 14.34 -5.92
CA ILE A 180 9.77 15.43 -6.70
C ILE A 180 9.54 15.21 -8.20
N ALA A 181 9.84 14.01 -8.69
CA ALA A 181 9.77 13.69 -10.12
C ALA A 181 8.36 13.86 -10.70
N LEU A 182 7.33 13.45 -9.94
CA LEU A 182 5.95 13.48 -10.41
C LEU A 182 5.21 14.79 -10.10
N PHE A 183 5.56 15.47 -9.01
CA PHE A 183 4.77 16.58 -8.48
C PHE A 183 5.58 17.86 -8.18
N GLY A 184 6.91 17.81 -8.27
CA GLY A 184 7.79 18.96 -7.99
C GLY A 184 7.88 19.34 -6.49
N ASP A 185 7.31 18.54 -5.59
CA ASP A 185 7.32 18.75 -4.13
C ASP A 185 7.76 17.47 -3.43
N THR A 186 8.78 17.55 -2.57
CA THR A 186 9.34 16.42 -1.81
C THR A 186 8.35 15.75 -0.88
N LYS A 187 7.29 16.44 -0.46
CA LYS A 187 6.30 15.99 0.53
C LYS A 187 4.90 15.79 -0.05
N TYR A 188 4.70 15.98 -1.36
CA TYR A 188 3.36 15.87 -1.96
C TYR A 188 2.72 14.52 -1.70
N ILE A 189 3.45 13.44 -1.95
CA ILE A 189 2.98 12.06 -1.78
C ILE A 189 2.58 11.79 -0.31
N GLU A 190 3.35 12.29 0.66
CA GLU A 190 3.04 12.16 2.09
C GLU A 190 1.82 13.01 2.49
N LYS A 191 1.84 14.32 2.19
CA LYS A 191 0.79 15.27 2.58
C LYS A 191 -0.60 14.89 2.07
N HIS A 192 -0.68 14.31 0.89
CA HIS A 192 -1.92 13.91 0.24
C HIS A 192 -2.24 12.43 0.40
N HIS A 193 -1.45 11.69 1.21
CA HIS A 193 -1.59 10.24 1.43
C HIS A 193 -1.63 9.45 0.11
N ILE A 194 -0.85 9.91 -0.89
CA ILE A 194 -0.83 9.27 -2.22
C ILE A 194 -0.12 7.91 -2.15
N LEU A 195 0.97 7.80 -1.37
CA LEU A 195 1.70 6.54 -1.22
C LEU A 195 0.82 5.45 -0.59
N THR A 196 0.09 5.77 0.49
CA THR A 196 -0.86 4.84 1.13
C THR A 196 -1.94 4.37 0.16
N LYS A 197 -2.45 5.29 -0.67
CA LYS A 197 -3.44 4.95 -1.70
C LYS A 197 -2.84 4.10 -2.82
N ALA A 198 -1.60 4.39 -3.24
CA ALA A 198 -0.86 3.59 -4.22
C ALA A 198 -0.58 2.19 -3.67
N LEU A 199 -0.10 2.07 -2.43
CA LEU A 199 0.10 0.80 -1.73
C LEU A 199 -1.17 -0.06 -1.71
N ARG A 200 -2.32 0.52 -1.42
CA ARG A 200 -3.59 -0.19 -1.48
C ARG A 200 -3.89 -0.80 -2.86
N VAL A 201 -3.46 -0.17 -3.94
CA VAL A 201 -3.57 -0.72 -5.31
C VAL A 201 -2.56 -1.84 -5.49
N LEU A 202 -1.29 -1.59 -5.14
CA LEU A 202 -0.20 -2.56 -5.27
C LEU A 202 -0.49 -3.84 -4.48
N THR A 203 -0.86 -3.73 -3.21
CA THR A 203 -1.14 -4.88 -2.33
C THR A 203 -2.31 -5.73 -2.80
N LYS A 204 -3.36 -5.10 -3.36
CA LYS A 204 -4.55 -5.85 -3.80
C LYS A 204 -4.40 -6.46 -5.19
N PHE A 205 -3.73 -5.81 -6.12
CA PHE A 205 -3.66 -6.23 -7.53
C PHE A 205 -2.28 -6.73 -7.95
N GLY A 206 -1.26 -6.55 -7.11
CA GLY A 206 0.06 -7.14 -7.31
C GLY A 206 0.08 -8.62 -6.97
N THR A 207 1.07 -9.31 -7.52
CA THR A 207 1.35 -10.73 -7.20
C THR A 207 2.74 -10.80 -6.61
N TYR A 208 2.85 -11.30 -5.38
CA TYR A 208 4.07 -11.37 -4.61
C TYR A 208 4.33 -12.81 -4.18
N ASP A 209 5.59 -13.15 -3.92
CA ASP A 209 6.00 -14.46 -3.41
C ASP A 209 5.87 -14.56 -1.87
N PHE A 210 5.23 -13.58 -1.25
CA PHE A 210 4.98 -13.45 0.18
C PHE A 210 3.56 -12.90 0.42
N ALA A 211 3.04 -13.11 1.62
CA ALA A 211 1.74 -12.61 2.05
C ALA A 211 1.89 -11.64 3.23
N GLU A 212 0.88 -10.82 3.50
CA GLU A 212 0.84 -9.91 4.65
C GLU A 212 1.10 -10.64 5.98
N THR A 213 0.60 -11.87 6.09
CA THR A 213 0.79 -12.73 7.27
C THR A 213 2.23 -13.18 7.51
N ASP A 214 3.14 -12.92 6.58
CA ASP A 214 4.55 -13.28 6.68
C ASP A 214 5.38 -12.22 7.43
N PHE A 215 4.75 -11.13 7.83
CA PHE A 215 5.39 -9.98 8.47
C PHE A 215 4.79 -9.69 9.85
N ASP A 216 5.61 -9.15 10.74
CA ASP A 216 5.17 -8.80 12.09
C ASP A 216 4.28 -7.55 12.13
N SER A 217 4.31 -6.73 11.08
CA SER A 217 3.51 -5.52 10.96
C SER A 217 3.10 -5.20 9.51
N GLU A 218 1.95 -4.54 9.35
CA GLU A 218 1.50 -4.01 8.06
C GLU A 218 2.56 -3.12 7.41
N LYS A 219 3.30 -2.33 8.21
CA LYS A 219 4.37 -1.45 7.72
C LYS A 219 5.52 -2.22 7.08
N GLU A 220 5.89 -3.36 7.64
CA GLU A 220 6.94 -4.23 7.08
C GLU A 220 6.49 -4.87 5.78
N TYR A 221 5.25 -5.36 5.73
CA TYR A 221 4.64 -5.87 4.50
C TYR A 221 4.60 -4.80 3.40
N GLU A 222 4.12 -3.59 3.71
CA GLU A 222 4.10 -2.47 2.76
C GLU A 222 5.50 -2.11 2.26
N ALA A 223 6.51 -2.12 3.14
CA ALA A 223 7.89 -1.88 2.77
C ALA A 223 8.44 -2.99 1.86
N ALA A 224 8.08 -4.25 2.10
CA ALA A 224 8.45 -5.38 1.24
C ALA A 224 7.79 -5.27 -0.15
N VAL A 225 6.50 -4.90 -0.21
CA VAL A 225 5.79 -4.63 -1.47
C VAL A 225 6.47 -3.53 -2.27
N LEU A 226 6.86 -2.42 -1.64
CA LEU A 226 7.60 -1.34 -2.32
C LEU A 226 8.99 -1.79 -2.78
N ALA A 227 9.67 -2.61 -1.99
CA ALA A 227 10.99 -3.11 -2.32
C ALA A 227 11.00 -4.02 -3.57
N GLU A 228 9.90 -4.72 -3.89
CA GLU A 228 9.76 -5.47 -5.15
C GLU A 228 9.83 -4.56 -6.39
N TYR A 229 9.51 -3.28 -6.21
CA TYR A 229 9.63 -2.24 -7.25
C TYR A 229 10.84 -1.33 -7.06
N ALA A 230 11.81 -1.74 -6.23
CA ALA A 230 13.00 -0.93 -5.87
C ALA A 230 12.66 0.46 -5.33
N VAL A 231 11.56 0.61 -4.58
CA VAL A 231 11.13 1.85 -3.93
C VAL A 231 11.35 1.76 -2.43
N TYR A 232 12.02 2.75 -1.84
CA TYR A 232 12.44 2.73 -0.44
C TYR A 232 12.12 4.04 0.28
N GLU A 233 11.94 3.96 1.60
CA GLU A 233 11.84 5.13 2.48
C GLU A 233 13.21 5.80 2.67
N ASN A 234 14.23 4.98 2.89
CA ASN A 234 15.60 5.40 3.11
C ASN A 234 16.55 4.61 2.20
N PRO A 235 17.75 5.13 1.92
CA PRO A 235 18.74 4.39 1.15
C PRO A 235 18.97 3.01 1.75
N SER A 236 18.89 1.98 0.92
CA SER A 236 19.21 0.60 1.31
C SER A 236 20.72 0.39 1.25
N TYR A 237 21.23 -0.42 2.16
CA TYR A 237 22.65 -0.82 2.22
C TYR A 237 22.78 -2.34 2.21
N VAL A 238 23.79 -2.84 1.53
CA VAL A 238 24.21 -4.24 1.63
C VAL A 238 25.42 -4.28 2.54
N ASN A 239 25.27 -5.00 3.66
CA ASN A 239 26.36 -5.21 4.63
C ASN A 239 27.01 -6.56 4.35
N PHE A 240 28.34 -6.57 4.34
CA PHE A 240 29.13 -7.78 4.19
C PHE A 240 30.39 -7.75 5.05
N ASN A 241 30.86 -8.94 5.41
CA ASN A 241 32.02 -9.14 6.25
C ASN A 241 32.76 -10.41 5.79
N GLY A 242 34.07 -10.33 5.69
CA GLY A 242 34.91 -11.43 5.22
C GLY A 242 36.19 -10.92 4.58
N ASN A 243 37.05 -11.82 4.12
CA ASN A 243 38.26 -11.46 3.41
C ASN A 243 38.02 -11.43 1.91
N GLY A 244 38.67 -10.47 1.20
CA GLY A 244 38.53 -10.33 -0.22
C GLY A 244 38.80 -8.91 -0.70
N ARG A 245 38.29 -8.57 -1.89
CA ARG A 245 38.48 -7.25 -2.49
C ARG A 245 37.31 -6.83 -3.37
N LEU A 246 36.98 -5.56 -3.32
CA LEU A 246 36.04 -4.93 -4.25
C LEU A 246 36.83 -3.91 -5.12
N VAL A 247 36.53 -3.91 -6.42
CA VAL A 247 37.02 -2.89 -7.35
C VAL A 247 35.84 -2.21 -8.01
N PHE A 248 35.79 -0.90 -7.96
CA PHE A 248 34.77 -0.07 -8.59
C PHE A 248 35.19 0.36 -9.99
N GLY A 249 34.22 0.66 -10.87
CA GLY A 249 34.47 1.08 -12.24
C GLY A 249 35.32 2.36 -12.38
N ASN A 250 35.36 3.18 -11.34
CA ASN A 250 36.26 4.36 -11.26
C ASN A 250 37.69 4.05 -10.81
N GLY A 251 38.04 2.76 -10.62
CA GLY A 251 39.34 2.30 -10.18
C GLY A 251 39.56 2.27 -8.67
N THR A 252 38.56 2.68 -7.87
CA THR A 252 38.66 2.58 -6.39
C THR A 252 38.70 1.10 -5.97
N ARG A 253 39.62 0.77 -5.06
CA ARG A 253 39.80 -0.58 -4.51
C ARG A 253 39.55 -0.54 -3.00
N ILE A 254 38.81 -1.52 -2.51
CA ILE A 254 38.55 -1.73 -1.08
C ILE A 254 38.95 -3.15 -0.75
N ASP A 255 40.02 -3.30 0.06
CA ASP A 255 40.38 -4.59 0.63
C ASP A 255 39.49 -4.89 1.82
N LEU A 256 38.91 -6.10 1.82
CA LEU A 256 38.00 -6.58 2.83
C LEU A 256 38.76 -7.42 3.85
N THR A 257 38.48 -7.21 5.13
CA THR A 257 39.10 -7.97 6.22
C THR A 257 38.01 -8.52 7.14
N ALA A 258 38.08 -9.80 7.42
CA ALA A 258 37.17 -10.46 8.37
C ALA A 258 37.19 -9.76 9.73
N GLY A 259 36.01 -9.53 10.32
CA GLY A 259 35.84 -8.76 11.55
C GLY A 259 35.74 -7.25 11.35
N THR A 260 35.83 -6.77 10.10
CA THR A 260 35.63 -5.35 9.75
C THR A 260 34.47 -5.25 8.72
N PRO A 261 33.23 -5.33 9.18
CA PRO A 261 32.09 -5.27 8.28
C PRO A 261 32.00 -3.92 7.58
N ILE A 262 31.65 -3.94 6.30
CA ILE A 262 31.41 -2.73 5.51
C ILE A 262 30.02 -2.77 4.91
N ALA A 263 29.50 -1.59 4.58
CA ALA A 263 28.21 -1.42 3.93
C ALA A 263 28.36 -0.58 2.66
N VAL A 264 27.80 -1.05 1.57
CA VAL A 264 27.71 -0.30 0.31
C VAL A 264 26.23 -0.04 0.03
N ARG A 265 25.90 1.19 -0.39
CA ARG A 265 24.54 1.52 -0.82
C ARG A 265 24.12 0.60 -1.96
N SER A 266 22.89 0.12 -1.93
CA SER A 266 22.38 -0.84 -2.92
C SER A 266 22.44 -0.29 -4.35
N ASP A 267 22.18 1.00 -4.56
CA ASP A 267 22.26 1.68 -5.86
C ASP A 267 23.72 1.82 -6.39
N ARG A 268 24.72 1.51 -5.56
CA ARG A 268 26.14 1.53 -5.94
C ARG A 268 26.76 0.15 -6.16
N LEU A 269 25.98 -0.89 -5.94
CA LEU A 269 26.49 -2.26 -6.17
C LEU A 269 26.82 -2.52 -7.63
N SER A 270 26.09 -1.93 -8.56
CA SER A 270 26.37 -2.00 -10.01
C SER A 270 27.69 -1.36 -10.39
N ASP A 271 28.19 -0.36 -9.62
CA ASP A 271 29.47 0.28 -9.86
C ASP A 271 30.68 -0.61 -9.52
N ILE A 272 30.47 -1.69 -8.74
CA ILE A 272 31.51 -2.66 -8.41
C ILE A 272 31.72 -3.56 -9.63
N THR A 273 32.90 -3.54 -10.21
CA THR A 273 33.25 -4.34 -11.41
C THR A 273 33.90 -5.67 -11.05
N VAL A 274 34.64 -5.74 -9.94
CA VAL A 274 35.29 -6.96 -9.46
C VAL A 274 34.92 -7.22 -8.01
N ILE A 275 34.53 -8.47 -7.72
CA ILE A 275 34.22 -8.98 -6.40
C ILE A 275 35.10 -10.21 -6.18
N GLU A 276 36.18 -10.07 -5.41
CA GLU A 276 37.03 -11.18 -4.98
C GLU A 276 36.66 -11.60 -3.57
N VAL A 277 36.43 -12.88 -3.35
CA VAL A 277 36.10 -13.47 -2.05
C VAL A 277 37.14 -14.53 -1.70
N ASP A 278 37.90 -14.30 -0.61
CA ASP A 278 38.92 -15.23 -0.13
C ASP A 278 38.34 -16.25 0.86
N SER A 279 37.23 -16.87 0.47
CA SER A 279 36.58 -17.93 1.24
C SER A 279 35.91 -18.91 0.27
N ASP A 280 35.93 -20.19 0.62
CA ASP A 280 35.18 -21.22 -0.11
C ASP A 280 33.69 -21.29 0.30
N THR A 281 33.29 -20.46 1.27
CA THR A 281 31.97 -20.46 1.85
C THR A 281 31.39 -19.04 1.90
N VAL A 282 30.13 -18.89 1.45
CA VAL A 282 29.31 -17.69 1.61
C VAL A 282 28.19 -18.02 2.59
N LEU A 283 27.97 -17.15 3.58
CA LEU A 283 26.89 -17.27 4.57
C LEU A 283 26.00 -16.04 4.50
N THR A 284 24.75 -16.22 4.13
CA THR A 284 23.74 -15.17 4.25
C THR A 284 23.07 -15.25 5.62
N ILE A 285 22.80 -14.09 6.22
CA ILE A 285 22.23 -13.98 7.58
C ILE A 285 21.05 -13.02 7.52
N GLU A 286 19.90 -13.47 8.02
CA GLU A 286 18.64 -12.75 7.90
C GLU A 286 18.58 -11.55 8.86
N ASN A 287 18.97 -11.74 10.13
CA ASN A 287 18.83 -10.76 11.19
C ASN A 287 20.13 -9.97 11.43
N LEU A 288 20.02 -8.65 11.60
CA LEU A 288 21.18 -7.77 11.80
C LEU A 288 21.93 -8.05 13.11
N THR A 289 21.20 -8.38 14.18
CA THR A 289 21.81 -8.72 15.47
C THR A 289 22.65 -9.98 15.34
N SER A 290 22.11 -10.98 14.67
CA SER A 290 22.80 -12.24 14.40
C SER A 290 23.99 -12.05 13.45
N TYR A 291 23.85 -11.22 12.41
CA TYR A 291 24.96 -10.86 11.52
C TYR A 291 26.15 -10.24 12.29
N ASN A 292 25.88 -9.31 13.20
CA ASN A 292 26.92 -8.65 13.99
C ASN A 292 27.59 -9.57 15.02
N ARG A 293 26.93 -10.66 15.41
CA ARG A 293 27.45 -11.63 16.42
C ARG A 293 28.09 -12.86 15.80
N THR A 294 27.68 -13.24 14.60
CA THR A 294 28.17 -14.46 13.96
C THR A 294 29.65 -14.31 13.54
N GLN A 295 30.50 -15.14 14.11
CA GLN A 295 31.92 -15.17 13.78
C GLN A 295 32.25 -16.49 13.06
N THR A 296 32.59 -16.39 11.77
CA THR A 296 32.98 -17.54 10.93
C THR A 296 34.07 -17.10 9.95
N ASN A 297 34.70 -18.08 9.28
CA ASN A 297 35.60 -17.82 8.15
C ASN A 297 34.87 -17.66 6.82
N ALA A 298 33.53 -17.74 6.81
CA ALA A 298 32.71 -17.53 5.64
C ALA A 298 32.66 -16.04 5.27
N PHE A 299 32.50 -15.77 4.00
CA PHE A 299 32.08 -14.44 3.54
C PHE A 299 30.60 -14.23 3.88
N GLN A 300 30.32 -13.28 4.75
CA GLN A 300 29.00 -13.06 5.33
C GLN A 300 28.28 -11.93 4.62
N LEU A 301 26.97 -12.09 4.39
CA LEU A 301 26.06 -11.11 3.84
C LEU A 301 24.82 -10.96 4.72
N TYR A 302 24.46 -9.73 5.09
CA TYR A 302 23.19 -9.45 5.76
C TYR A 302 22.07 -9.25 4.75
N LEU A 303 20.96 -10.00 4.89
CA LEU A 303 19.85 -10.01 3.94
C LEU A 303 18.67 -9.11 4.33
N ALA A 304 18.43 -8.85 5.61
CA ALA A 304 17.26 -8.11 6.09
C ALA A 304 15.92 -8.78 5.72
N GLY A 305 15.74 -10.05 6.06
CA GLY A 305 14.52 -10.80 5.76
C GLY A 305 14.35 -11.05 4.25
N TYR A 306 13.15 -10.79 3.73
CA TYR A 306 12.89 -10.85 2.29
C TYR A 306 13.77 -9.83 1.55
N HIS A 307 14.74 -10.35 0.81
CA HIS A 307 15.84 -9.60 0.22
C HIS A 307 15.45 -8.93 -1.10
N ASN A 308 15.87 -7.69 -1.29
CA ASN A 308 15.61 -6.92 -2.50
C ASN A 308 16.45 -7.41 -3.71
N HIS A 309 16.08 -6.94 -4.89
CA HIS A 309 16.73 -7.28 -6.16
C HIS A 309 18.25 -7.02 -6.14
N ALA A 310 18.69 -5.90 -5.57
CA ALA A 310 20.12 -5.56 -5.51
C ALA A 310 20.96 -6.59 -4.72
N ARG A 311 20.42 -7.12 -3.60
CA ARG A 311 21.08 -8.19 -2.84
C ARG A 311 21.14 -9.50 -3.61
N GLN A 312 20.04 -9.84 -4.30
CA GLN A 312 19.97 -11.04 -5.15
C GLN A 312 20.99 -10.97 -6.28
N GLU A 313 21.04 -9.86 -7.01
CA GLU A 313 21.99 -9.61 -8.08
C GLU A 313 23.43 -9.65 -7.57
N PHE A 314 23.70 -9.04 -6.42
CA PHE A 314 25.03 -9.07 -5.82
C PHE A 314 25.50 -10.49 -5.48
N LEU A 315 24.62 -11.35 -4.94
CA LEU A 315 24.92 -12.77 -4.70
C LEU A 315 25.19 -13.55 -5.98
N VAL A 316 24.43 -13.31 -7.04
CA VAL A 316 24.66 -13.94 -8.36
C VAL A 316 26.03 -13.53 -8.90
N ARG A 317 26.40 -12.25 -8.81
CA ARG A 317 27.72 -11.75 -9.25
C ARG A 317 28.87 -12.30 -8.40
N ILE A 318 28.69 -12.48 -7.09
CA ILE A 318 29.68 -13.17 -6.25
C ILE A 318 29.91 -14.57 -6.79
N ARG A 319 28.84 -15.35 -7.06
CA ARG A 319 28.95 -16.71 -7.61
C ARG A 319 29.70 -16.75 -8.96
N GLU A 320 29.31 -15.86 -9.87
CA GLU A 320 29.89 -15.81 -11.21
C GLU A 320 31.39 -15.47 -11.23
N GLN A 321 31.79 -14.55 -10.32
CA GLN A 321 33.17 -14.09 -10.26
C GLN A 321 34.06 -14.95 -9.36
N ASN A 322 33.48 -15.82 -8.53
CA ASN A 322 34.24 -16.64 -7.56
C ASN A 322 33.88 -18.14 -7.71
N PRO A 323 34.30 -18.82 -8.77
CA PRO A 323 33.98 -20.23 -9.01
C PRO A 323 34.63 -21.18 -7.96
N GLY A 324 35.52 -20.68 -7.11
CA GLY A 324 36.09 -21.42 -5.98
C GLY A 324 35.18 -21.57 -4.78
N ILE A 325 34.06 -20.84 -4.72
CA ILE A 325 33.08 -20.99 -3.62
C ILE A 325 32.35 -22.33 -3.77
N ARG A 326 32.47 -23.17 -2.74
CA ARG A 326 31.91 -24.54 -2.71
C ARG A 326 30.66 -24.64 -1.88
N SER A 327 30.50 -23.76 -0.88
CA SER A 327 29.42 -23.82 0.10
C SER A 327 28.65 -22.49 0.15
N TRP A 328 27.34 -22.60 -0.01
CA TRP A 328 26.41 -21.48 0.11
C TRP A 328 25.46 -21.79 1.24
N LEU A 329 25.52 -21.00 2.31
CA LEU A 329 24.79 -21.22 3.54
C LEU A 329 23.83 -20.07 3.83
N HIS A 330 22.73 -20.39 4.46
CA HIS A 330 21.77 -19.41 4.94
C HIS A 330 21.46 -19.65 6.41
N PHE A 331 21.47 -18.59 7.19
CA PHE A 331 21.09 -18.56 8.59
C PHE A 331 19.91 -17.61 8.76
N GLY A 332 18.75 -18.14 9.01
CA GLY A 332 17.49 -17.44 9.27
C GLY A 332 16.89 -17.86 10.60
N ASP A 333 15.72 -17.35 10.91
CA ASP A 333 14.94 -17.80 12.05
C ASP A 333 14.61 -19.30 11.90
N LEU A 334 14.65 -19.99 13.02
CA LEU A 334 14.33 -21.41 13.05
C LEU A 334 12.82 -21.56 13.22
N ASP A 335 12.12 -21.15 12.19
CA ASP A 335 10.66 -21.21 12.03
C ASP A 335 10.28 -21.47 10.57
N PRO A 336 9.01 -21.73 10.27
CA PRO A 336 8.58 -22.01 8.90
C PRO A 336 8.82 -20.84 7.92
N ASP A 337 8.83 -19.59 8.40
CA ASP A 337 9.07 -18.43 7.55
C ASP A 337 10.53 -18.31 7.13
N GLY A 338 11.48 -18.53 8.05
CA GLY A 338 12.90 -18.56 7.71
C GLY A 338 13.23 -19.61 6.64
N PHE A 339 12.52 -20.75 6.61
CA PHE A 339 12.64 -21.72 5.52
C PHE A 339 12.01 -21.23 4.21
N CYS A 340 10.88 -20.50 4.26
CA CYS A 340 10.30 -19.86 3.09
C CYS A 340 11.25 -18.80 2.50
N ILE A 341 11.92 -18.01 3.34
CA ILE A 341 12.94 -17.02 2.92
C ILE A 341 14.12 -17.73 2.24
N LEU A 342 14.59 -18.85 2.78
CA LEU A 342 15.64 -19.66 2.16
C LEU A 342 15.23 -20.19 0.77
N GLU A 343 14.00 -20.70 0.61
CA GLU A 343 13.52 -21.16 -0.70
C GLU A 343 13.33 -20.00 -1.69
N ASN A 344 12.87 -18.86 -1.23
CA ASN A 344 12.81 -17.65 -2.04
C ASN A 344 14.21 -17.24 -2.52
N LEU A 345 15.20 -17.26 -1.62
CA LEU A 345 16.60 -16.97 -1.95
C LEU A 345 17.14 -17.92 -3.03
N ARG A 346 16.91 -19.23 -2.90
CA ARG A 346 17.29 -20.24 -3.91
C ARG A 346 16.67 -19.95 -5.26
N ARG A 347 15.35 -19.73 -5.28
CA ARG A 347 14.58 -19.51 -6.51
C ARG A 347 15.03 -18.22 -7.22
N LYS A 348 15.21 -17.14 -6.50
CA LYS A 348 15.55 -15.82 -7.07
C LYS A 348 17.00 -15.74 -7.55
N THR A 349 17.93 -16.42 -6.89
CA THR A 349 19.37 -16.38 -7.24
C THR A 349 19.84 -17.57 -8.11
N GLY A 350 19.08 -18.65 -8.12
CA GLY A 350 19.52 -19.91 -8.72
C GLY A 350 20.75 -20.52 -8.01
N ILE A 351 21.00 -20.16 -6.75
CA ILE A 351 22.10 -20.68 -5.92
C ILE A 351 21.54 -21.70 -4.92
N ASP A 352 22.18 -22.86 -4.80
CA ASP A 352 21.75 -23.94 -3.89
C ASP A 352 22.23 -23.65 -2.45
N PHE A 353 21.61 -22.69 -1.82
CA PHE A 353 21.86 -22.40 -0.40
C PHE A 353 21.41 -23.56 0.49
N LYS A 354 22.18 -23.86 1.52
CA LYS A 354 21.83 -24.84 2.56
C LYS A 354 21.49 -24.14 3.87
N ALA A 355 20.51 -24.64 4.60
CA ALA A 355 20.19 -24.17 5.94
C ALA A 355 21.40 -24.42 6.87
N TRP A 356 21.82 -23.40 7.63
CA TRP A 356 22.92 -23.47 8.58
C TRP A 356 22.41 -23.10 9.97
N GLN A 357 22.59 -23.99 10.93
CA GLN A 357 22.06 -23.88 12.29
C GLN A 357 20.50 -23.78 12.35
N MET A 358 19.83 -24.27 11.33
CA MET A 358 18.37 -24.25 11.21
C MET A 358 17.79 -25.67 11.25
N ASP A 359 18.18 -26.49 12.22
CA ASP A 359 17.69 -27.87 12.37
C ASP A 359 17.12 -28.13 13.77
N GLN A 360 16.44 -29.27 13.93
CA GLN A 360 15.78 -29.64 15.17
C GLN A 360 16.73 -29.76 16.39
N SER A 361 18.04 -29.92 16.19
CA SER A 361 19.00 -30.01 17.29
C SER A 361 19.09 -28.71 18.06
N PHE A 362 19.01 -27.55 17.36
CA PHE A 362 18.97 -26.22 17.97
C PHE A 362 17.65 -25.96 18.71
N LEU A 363 16.51 -26.43 18.19
CA LEU A 363 15.22 -26.36 18.92
C LEU A 363 15.28 -27.14 20.21
N ARG A 364 15.92 -28.32 20.22
CA ARG A 364 16.10 -29.12 21.42
C ARG A 364 17.08 -28.47 22.38
N LYS A 365 18.22 -28.00 21.88
CA LYS A 365 19.29 -27.36 22.67
C LYS A 365 18.78 -26.10 23.37
N TYR A 366 17.99 -25.32 22.72
CA TYR A 366 17.48 -24.03 23.24
C TYR A 366 16.00 -24.04 23.55
N ARG A 367 15.45 -25.19 23.92
CA ARG A 367 14.01 -25.38 24.21
C ARG A 367 13.43 -24.36 25.20
N ALA A 368 14.20 -23.91 26.18
CA ALA A 368 13.77 -22.93 27.17
C ALA A 368 13.47 -21.54 26.59
N TYR A 369 13.92 -21.27 25.36
CA TYR A 369 13.77 -19.99 24.66
C TYR A 369 12.82 -20.07 23.47
N THR A 370 12.21 -21.23 23.21
CA THR A 370 11.30 -21.42 22.09
C THR A 370 9.98 -20.70 22.34
N LYS A 371 9.37 -20.22 21.26
CA LYS A 371 8.01 -19.66 21.21
C LYS A 371 7.06 -20.69 20.61
N LYS A 372 5.75 -20.48 20.81
CA LYS A 372 4.71 -21.30 20.16
C LYS A 372 4.51 -20.88 18.72
N LEU A 373 4.12 -21.85 17.89
CA LEU A 373 3.69 -21.60 16.51
C LEU A 373 2.32 -20.91 16.49
N ASN A 374 2.16 -19.90 15.63
CA ASN A 374 0.86 -19.36 15.29
C ASN A 374 0.19 -20.17 14.16
N GLN A 375 -1.02 -19.79 13.74
CA GLN A 375 -1.75 -20.52 12.69
C GLN A 375 -1.07 -20.42 11.32
N ASN A 376 -0.45 -19.28 11.02
CA ASN A 376 0.26 -19.07 9.76
C ASN A 376 1.54 -19.93 9.70
N ASP A 377 2.32 -19.97 10.79
CA ASP A 377 3.48 -20.88 10.92
C ASP A 377 3.08 -22.32 10.59
N ARG A 378 1.96 -22.80 11.14
CA ARG A 378 1.47 -24.17 10.91
C ARG A 378 1.14 -24.40 9.45
N THR A 379 0.42 -23.47 8.81
CA THR A 379 0.05 -23.58 7.40
C THR A 379 1.29 -23.60 6.50
N LYS A 380 2.29 -22.74 6.74
CA LYS A 380 3.56 -22.72 6.01
C LYS A 380 4.35 -24.03 6.19
N ALA A 381 4.47 -24.50 7.44
CA ALA A 381 5.14 -25.76 7.73
C ALA A 381 4.49 -26.95 7.01
N GLU A 382 3.16 -27.06 7.02
CA GLU A 382 2.42 -28.11 6.33
C GLU A 382 2.60 -28.04 4.81
N ASN A 383 2.66 -26.85 4.21
CA ASN A 383 2.91 -26.66 2.80
C ASN A 383 4.33 -27.13 2.42
N LEU A 384 5.36 -26.68 3.12
CA LEU A 384 6.74 -27.09 2.89
C LEU A 384 6.93 -28.61 3.06
N ILE A 385 6.30 -29.21 4.08
CA ILE A 385 6.33 -30.69 4.28
C ILE A 385 5.65 -31.41 3.10
N ARG A 386 4.53 -30.89 2.59
CA ARG A 386 3.83 -31.49 1.44
C ARG A 386 4.69 -31.45 0.17
N GLU A 387 5.54 -30.45 0.04
CA GLU A 387 6.52 -30.34 -1.04
C GLU A 387 7.81 -31.17 -0.79
N GLY A 388 7.89 -31.85 0.34
CA GLY A 388 9.02 -32.71 0.71
C GLY A 388 10.22 -31.93 1.27
N MET A 389 10.04 -30.65 1.62
CA MET A 389 11.11 -29.76 2.09
C MET A 389 11.17 -29.74 3.62
N TYR A 390 12.40 -29.80 4.18
CA TYR A 390 12.69 -29.67 5.62
C TYR A 390 11.80 -30.51 6.54
N THR A 391 11.31 -31.66 6.06
CA THR A 391 10.27 -32.48 6.68
C THR A 391 10.59 -32.85 8.12
N GLU A 392 11.85 -33.19 8.42
CA GLU A 392 12.26 -33.62 9.77
C GLU A 392 12.13 -32.45 10.77
N THR A 393 12.68 -31.28 10.44
CA THR A 393 12.68 -30.10 11.32
C THR A 393 11.27 -29.53 11.50
N LEU A 394 10.54 -29.37 10.38
CA LEU A 394 9.18 -28.81 10.42
C LEU A 394 8.18 -29.74 11.10
N SER A 395 8.31 -31.07 10.91
CA SER A 395 7.49 -32.04 11.67
C SER A 395 7.76 -31.95 13.18
N TYR A 396 9.02 -31.80 13.57
CA TYR A 396 9.37 -31.57 14.97
C TYR A 396 8.77 -30.29 15.54
N MET A 397 8.83 -29.17 14.77
CA MET A 397 8.19 -27.90 15.14
C MET A 397 6.69 -28.08 15.38
N LEU A 398 5.97 -28.71 14.44
CA LEU A 398 4.53 -28.95 14.55
C LEU A 398 4.18 -29.85 15.75
N GLN A 399 4.94 -30.93 15.95
CA GLN A 399 4.68 -31.89 17.05
C GLN A 399 4.93 -31.28 18.44
N GLN A 400 5.95 -30.44 18.55
CA GLN A 400 6.37 -29.86 19.83
C GLN A 400 5.77 -28.47 20.09
N ASP A 401 5.09 -27.88 19.08
CA ASP A 401 4.54 -26.52 19.09
C ASP A 401 5.63 -25.48 19.41
N VAL A 402 6.74 -25.50 18.66
CA VAL A 402 7.92 -24.67 18.94
C VAL A 402 8.51 -24.05 17.69
N LYS A 403 9.00 -22.81 17.85
CA LYS A 403 9.91 -22.11 16.94
C LYS A 403 10.95 -21.33 17.73
N LEU A 404 12.03 -20.90 17.11
CA LEU A 404 13.15 -20.24 17.78
C LEU A 404 13.73 -19.11 16.95
N GLU A 405 13.89 -17.96 17.57
CA GLU A 405 14.52 -16.79 16.96
C GLU A 405 16.02 -17.02 16.74
N GLN A 406 16.53 -16.58 15.64
CA GLN A 406 17.94 -16.66 15.22
C GLN A 406 18.88 -16.01 16.25
N GLU A 407 18.45 -14.91 16.88
CA GLU A 407 19.24 -14.16 17.85
C GLU A 407 19.59 -15.00 19.09
N ILE A 408 18.72 -15.92 19.50
CA ILE A 408 18.99 -16.81 20.61
C ILE A 408 20.16 -17.72 20.27
N ILE A 409 20.18 -18.26 19.06
CA ILE A 409 21.26 -19.15 18.60
C ILE A 409 22.57 -18.35 18.54
N SER A 410 22.59 -17.23 17.83
CA SER A 410 23.79 -16.42 17.63
C SER A 410 24.38 -15.91 18.96
N TRP A 411 23.52 -15.48 19.90
CA TRP A 411 23.95 -15.00 21.21
C TRP A 411 24.52 -16.14 22.08
N LYS A 412 23.85 -17.27 22.12
CA LYS A 412 24.29 -18.42 22.96
C LYS A 412 25.54 -19.07 22.42
N GLU A 413 25.71 -19.20 21.12
CA GLU A 413 26.91 -19.77 20.51
C GLU A 413 28.12 -18.81 20.69
N GLU A 414 27.92 -17.49 20.65
CA GLU A 414 28.97 -16.51 20.95
C GLU A 414 29.41 -16.59 22.42
N VAL A 415 28.46 -16.55 23.36
CA VAL A 415 28.74 -16.64 24.81
C VAL A 415 29.41 -17.97 25.19
N GLY A 416 29.02 -19.08 24.56
CA GLY A 416 29.63 -20.40 24.76
C GLY A 416 31.11 -20.45 24.31
N ARG A 417 31.54 -19.58 23.39
CA ARG A 417 32.96 -19.45 22.98
C ARG A 417 33.77 -18.57 23.92
N ILE A 418 33.14 -17.59 24.57
CA ILE A 418 33.78 -16.67 25.51
C ILE A 418 33.95 -17.29 26.89
N ASN A 419 33.04 -18.20 27.26
CA ASN A 419 33.06 -18.97 28.53
C ASN A 419 33.01 -20.46 28.23
N PRO A 420 34.16 -21.12 27.89
CA PRO A 420 34.20 -22.55 27.64
C PRO A 420 33.94 -23.42 28.88
#